data_04079d7c8fdf221a007970ab2305659e
#
_entry.id   04079d7c8fdf221a007970ab2305659e
#
_cell.length_a   1.000
_cell.length_b   1.000
_cell.length_c   1.000
_cell.angle_alpha   90.00
_cell.angle_beta   90.00
_cell.angle_gamma   90.00
#
_symmetry.space_group_name_H-M   'P 1'
#
loop_
_entity.id
_entity.type
_entity.pdbx_description
1 polymer ?
#
loop_
_entity_poly.entity_id
_entity_poly.type
_entity_poly.pdbx_seq_one_letter_code
_entity_poly.pdbx_strand_id
1 'polypeptide(L)'
;MKKIILSIALSMVLFACNKTIETKSEFDLGNAKKEIEAANKNIAELLAKNDSVGFANSYTEDAKFMEHNLPALVGRAAIQSFWSKFMIAGGNDIQLNTLEVWGDASTITEEGLYELKSNTGAVLGKGKYIVIWKSINGKWLIHRDISNSDLPATK
;
A
#
# COMPACT_ATOMS: atom_id res chain seq x y z
N MET A 1 73.63 -43.88 -22.22
CA MET A 1 72.50 -43.25 -22.91
C MET A 1 71.31 -43.22 -21.93
N LYS A 2 71.11 -42.18 -21.17
CA LYS A 2 70.04 -42.03 -20.14
C LYS A 2 68.82 -41.32 -20.78
N LYS A 3 67.69 -41.96 -20.87
CA LYS A 3 66.44 -41.37 -21.33
C LYS A 3 65.75 -40.70 -20.15
N ILE A 4 65.62 -39.39 -20.26
CA ILE A 4 64.85 -38.57 -19.28
C ILE A 4 63.41 -38.55 -19.77
N ILE A 5 62.49 -39.15 -18.99
CA ILE A 5 61.05 -39.06 -19.21
C ILE A 5 60.53 -37.86 -18.46
N LEU A 6 60.08 -36.83 -19.19
CA LEU A 6 59.49 -35.60 -18.67
C LEU A 6 57.99 -35.82 -18.47
N SER A 7 57.57 -36.02 -17.25
CA SER A 7 56.14 -36.13 -16.90
C SER A 7 55.55 -34.70 -16.75
N ILE A 8 54.66 -34.34 -17.68
CA ILE A 8 53.88 -33.11 -17.60
C ILE A 8 52.62 -33.40 -16.76
N ALA A 9 52.60 -32.88 -15.55
CA ALA A 9 51.40 -32.90 -14.71
C ALA A 9 50.44 -31.78 -15.16
N LEU A 10 49.33 -32.16 -15.79
CA LEU A 10 48.24 -31.26 -16.20
C LEU A 10 47.35 -30.97 -14.99
N SER A 11 47.56 -29.80 -14.34
CA SER A 11 46.70 -29.34 -13.24
C SER A 11 45.39 -28.80 -13.80
N MET A 12 44.28 -29.56 -13.68
CA MET A 12 42.94 -29.08 -13.93
C MET A 12 42.51 -28.19 -12.77
N VAL A 13 42.47 -26.88 -12.99
CA VAL A 13 41.85 -25.92 -12.08
C VAL A 13 40.35 -25.97 -12.33
N LEU A 14 39.61 -26.62 -11.44
CA LEU A 14 38.15 -26.61 -11.44
C LEU A 14 37.70 -25.24 -10.89
N PHE A 15 37.33 -24.31 -11.77
CA PHE A 15 36.58 -23.12 -11.40
C PHE A 15 35.18 -23.56 -10.97
N ALA A 16 34.98 -23.75 -9.67
CA ALA A 16 33.67 -23.86 -9.08
C ALA A 16 32.99 -22.48 -9.15
N CYS A 17 32.15 -22.27 -10.15
CA CYS A 17 31.21 -21.15 -10.14
C CYS A 17 30.23 -21.37 -8.99
N ASN A 18 30.49 -20.75 -7.83
CA ASN A 18 29.50 -20.56 -6.80
C ASN A 18 28.45 -19.58 -7.36
N LYS A 19 27.41 -20.09 -8.02
CA LYS A 19 26.17 -19.36 -8.19
C LYS A 19 25.56 -19.23 -6.81
N THR A 20 25.72 -18.07 -6.20
CA THR A 20 24.88 -17.66 -5.07
C THR A 20 23.44 -17.69 -5.58
N ILE A 21 22.68 -18.70 -5.19
CA ILE A 21 21.23 -18.71 -5.39
C ILE A 21 20.74 -17.63 -4.44
N GLU A 22 20.46 -16.43 -4.96
CA GLU A 22 19.66 -15.46 -4.22
C GLU A 22 18.30 -16.13 -3.99
N THR A 23 18.10 -16.67 -2.80
CA THR A 23 16.79 -17.10 -2.34
C THR A 23 15.95 -15.81 -2.25
N LYS A 24 15.16 -15.57 -3.31
CA LYS A 24 14.11 -14.55 -3.28
C LYS A 24 13.29 -14.86 -2.03
N SER A 25 13.33 -13.97 -1.04
CA SER A 25 12.56 -14.18 0.19
C SER A 25 11.11 -14.40 -0.21
N GLU A 26 10.52 -15.48 0.28
CA GLU A 26 9.11 -15.76 0.07
C GLU A 26 8.30 -14.57 0.60
N PHE A 27 7.28 -14.13 -0.15
CA PHE A 27 6.44 -13.01 0.24
C PHE A 27 5.69 -13.36 1.53
N ASP A 28 5.86 -12.54 2.56
CA ASP A 28 5.18 -12.69 3.86
C ASP A 28 3.92 -11.79 3.91
N LEU A 29 2.77 -12.40 3.66
CA LEU A 29 1.48 -11.70 3.72
C LEU A 29 1.16 -11.17 5.12
N GLY A 30 1.61 -11.85 6.19
CA GLY A 30 1.42 -11.39 7.56
C GLY A 30 2.21 -10.12 7.86
N ASN A 31 3.43 -10.01 7.34
CA ASN A 31 4.21 -8.78 7.42
C ASN A 31 3.57 -7.66 6.57
N ALA A 32 3.14 -7.98 5.36
CA ALA A 32 2.48 -7.02 4.49
C ALA A 32 1.19 -6.46 5.11
N LYS A 33 0.39 -7.29 5.81
CA LYS A 33 -0.77 -6.81 6.58
C LYS A 33 -0.37 -5.75 7.61
N LYS A 34 0.69 -5.97 8.38
CA LYS A 34 1.20 -4.99 9.36
C LYS A 34 1.64 -3.69 8.70
N GLU A 35 2.25 -3.77 7.52
CA GLU A 35 2.66 -2.59 6.75
C GLU A 35 1.44 -1.79 6.24
N ILE A 36 0.39 -2.47 5.79
CA ILE A 36 -0.89 -1.85 5.40
C ILE A 36 -1.56 -1.18 6.61
N GLU A 37 -1.64 -1.87 7.76
CA GLU A 37 -2.19 -1.29 8.99
C GLU A 37 -1.40 -0.05 9.45
N ALA A 38 -0.07 -0.07 9.31
CA ALA A 38 0.78 1.08 9.59
C ALA A 38 0.54 2.23 8.59
N ALA A 39 0.33 1.92 7.29
CA ALA A 39 -0.02 2.91 6.28
C ALA A 39 -1.39 3.54 6.57
N ASN A 40 -2.40 2.76 6.97
CA ASN A 40 -3.71 3.24 7.39
C ASN A 40 -3.62 4.17 8.61
N LYS A 41 -2.80 3.82 9.59
CA LYS A 41 -2.54 4.70 10.75
C LYS A 41 -1.91 6.03 10.32
N ASN A 42 -0.93 6.00 9.42
CA ASN A 42 -0.33 7.22 8.88
C ASN A 42 -1.34 8.08 8.12
N ILE A 43 -2.25 7.48 7.34
CA ILE A 43 -3.33 8.17 6.64
C ILE A 43 -4.23 8.90 7.65
N ALA A 44 -4.61 8.25 8.75
CA ALA A 44 -5.40 8.87 9.81
C ALA A 44 -4.66 10.04 10.48
N GLU A 45 -3.36 9.91 10.73
CA GLU A 45 -2.54 11.00 11.28
C GLU A 45 -2.43 12.20 10.33
N LEU A 46 -2.29 11.97 9.02
CA LEU A 46 -2.24 13.03 8.02
C LEU A 46 -3.58 13.77 7.92
N LEU A 47 -4.70 13.04 8.00
CA LEU A 47 -6.03 13.65 8.06
C LEU A 47 -6.17 14.53 9.30
N ALA A 48 -5.80 14.03 10.47
CA ALA A 48 -5.87 14.78 11.74
C ALA A 48 -5.01 16.06 11.73
N LYS A 49 -3.91 16.06 10.99
CA LYS A 49 -3.02 17.22 10.80
C LYS A 49 -3.48 18.18 9.68
N ASN A 50 -4.58 17.87 8.99
CA ASN A 50 -5.03 18.58 7.78
C ASN A 50 -3.97 18.61 6.66
N ASP A 51 -3.10 17.61 6.58
CA ASP A 51 -2.09 17.48 5.55
C ASP A 51 -2.65 16.75 4.31
N SER A 52 -3.36 17.51 3.48
CA SER A 52 -3.95 16.97 2.25
C SER A 52 -2.91 16.53 1.22
N VAL A 53 -1.72 17.13 1.22
CA VAL A 53 -0.61 16.76 0.32
C VAL A 53 -0.03 15.42 0.75
N GLY A 54 0.33 15.29 2.02
CA GLY A 54 0.79 14.03 2.60
C GLY A 54 -0.22 12.91 2.42
N PHE A 55 -1.51 13.19 2.69
CA PHE A 55 -2.61 12.26 2.49
C PHE A 55 -2.66 11.77 1.02
N ALA A 56 -2.65 12.66 0.05
CA ALA A 56 -2.68 12.33 -1.37
C ALA A 56 -1.43 11.53 -1.81
N ASN A 57 -0.28 11.76 -1.17
CA ASN A 57 0.94 10.99 -1.43
C ASN A 57 0.87 9.52 -0.96
N SER A 58 -0.15 9.14 -0.19
CA SER A 58 -0.46 7.73 0.10
C SER A 58 -1.07 6.99 -1.10
N TYR A 59 -1.45 7.70 -2.16
CA TYR A 59 -2.02 7.15 -3.38
C TYR A 59 -0.99 7.08 -4.52
N THR A 60 -1.17 6.14 -5.45
CA THR A 60 -0.43 6.16 -6.72
C THR A 60 -0.83 7.37 -7.57
N GLU A 61 0.01 7.79 -8.53
CA GLU A 61 -0.29 8.96 -9.39
C GLU A 61 -1.58 8.79 -10.20
N ASP A 62 -1.85 7.56 -10.64
CA ASP A 62 -3.02 7.14 -11.43
C ASP A 62 -4.13 6.50 -10.59
N ALA A 63 -4.12 6.72 -9.29
CA ALA A 63 -5.12 6.15 -8.38
C ALA A 63 -6.54 6.57 -8.72
N LYS A 64 -7.50 5.74 -8.31
CA LYS A 64 -8.92 6.08 -8.33
C LYS A 64 -9.50 5.96 -6.92
N PHE A 65 -10.16 7.02 -6.49
CA PHE A 65 -11.00 7.05 -5.30
C PHE A 65 -12.47 7.05 -5.73
N MET A 66 -13.20 6.06 -5.27
CA MET A 66 -14.57 5.75 -5.71
C MET A 66 -15.51 5.78 -4.51
N GLU A 67 -15.93 6.98 -4.13
CA GLU A 67 -16.87 7.20 -3.04
C GLU A 67 -18.32 7.02 -3.55
N HIS A 68 -19.21 6.57 -2.66
CA HIS A 68 -20.63 6.39 -2.99
C HIS A 68 -21.25 7.72 -3.43
N ASN A 69 -22.17 7.65 -4.39
CA ASN A 69 -22.90 8.80 -4.95
C ASN A 69 -22.03 9.90 -5.61
N LEU A 70 -20.74 9.61 -5.88
CA LEU A 70 -19.85 10.52 -6.59
C LEU A 70 -19.21 9.84 -7.81
N PRO A 71 -18.92 10.61 -8.88
CA PRO A 71 -18.06 10.11 -9.93
C PRO A 71 -16.68 9.77 -9.37
N ALA A 72 -16.02 8.75 -9.92
CA ALA A 72 -14.68 8.39 -9.52
C ALA A 72 -13.71 9.55 -9.69
N LEU A 73 -12.96 9.89 -8.63
CA LEU A 73 -11.87 10.84 -8.67
C LEU A 73 -10.63 10.13 -9.21
N VAL A 74 -10.05 10.65 -10.29
CA VAL A 74 -8.93 10.03 -10.98
C VAL A 74 -7.67 10.88 -10.81
N GLY A 75 -6.63 10.22 -10.31
CA GLY A 75 -5.32 10.82 -10.09
C GLY A 75 -5.18 11.55 -8.76
N ARG A 76 -3.94 11.58 -8.29
CA ARG A 76 -3.55 12.13 -6.98
C ARG A 76 -4.04 13.57 -6.75
N ALA A 77 -3.97 14.43 -7.78
CA ALA A 77 -4.39 15.83 -7.65
C ALA A 77 -5.91 15.99 -7.38
N ALA A 78 -6.75 15.19 -8.04
CA ALA A 78 -8.19 15.21 -7.80
C ALA A 78 -8.53 14.70 -6.39
N ILE A 79 -7.85 13.64 -5.95
CA ILE A 79 -7.97 13.05 -4.61
C ILE A 79 -7.54 14.07 -3.55
N GLN A 80 -6.40 14.76 -3.74
CA GLN A 80 -5.93 15.81 -2.86
C GLN A 80 -6.96 16.95 -2.72
N SER A 81 -7.51 17.41 -3.84
CA SER A 81 -8.51 18.48 -3.85
C SER A 81 -9.77 18.10 -3.06
N PHE A 82 -10.23 16.88 -3.19
CA PHE A 82 -11.38 16.37 -2.45
C PHE A 82 -11.10 16.35 -0.94
N TRP A 83 -10.02 15.69 -0.52
CA TRP A 83 -9.67 15.57 0.90
C TRP A 83 -9.31 16.91 1.54
N SER A 84 -8.69 17.84 0.79
CA SER A 84 -8.44 19.20 1.27
C SER A 84 -9.75 19.92 1.64
N LYS A 85 -10.78 19.82 0.78
CA LYS A 85 -12.09 20.41 1.07
C LYS A 85 -12.76 19.75 2.27
N PHE A 86 -12.66 18.42 2.40
CA PHE A 86 -13.19 17.68 3.53
C PHE A 86 -12.53 18.09 4.84
N MET A 87 -11.20 18.24 4.87
CA MET A 87 -10.43 18.73 6.02
C MET A 87 -10.85 20.17 6.41
N ILE A 88 -10.96 21.08 5.43
CA ILE A 88 -11.39 22.46 5.64
C ILE A 88 -12.82 22.52 6.23
N ALA A 89 -13.68 21.60 5.84
CA ALA A 89 -15.04 21.47 6.39
C ALA A 89 -15.08 20.86 7.80
N GLY A 90 -13.93 20.54 8.39
CA GLY A 90 -13.80 20.02 9.76
C GLY A 90 -13.85 18.50 9.87
N GLY A 91 -13.74 17.78 8.76
CA GLY A 91 -13.56 16.32 8.76
C GLY A 91 -12.10 15.96 8.98
N ASN A 92 -11.73 15.51 10.19
CA ASN A 92 -10.32 15.30 10.52
C ASN A 92 -10.03 14.07 11.39
N ASP A 93 -11.00 13.19 11.59
CA ASP A 93 -10.81 11.93 12.30
C ASP A 93 -11.33 10.79 11.43
N ILE A 94 -10.45 9.86 11.08
CA ILE A 94 -10.78 8.61 10.39
C ILE A 94 -10.24 7.44 11.18
N GLN A 95 -11.08 6.46 11.42
CA GLN A 95 -10.69 5.16 11.94
C GLN A 95 -10.81 4.15 10.81
N LEU A 96 -9.71 3.45 10.54
CA LEU A 96 -9.63 2.39 9.54
C LEU A 96 -9.33 1.08 10.29
N ASN A 97 -10.17 0.08 10.09
CA ASN A 97 -10.03 -1.23 10.69
C ASN A 97 -9.89 -2.29 9.60
N THR A 98 -8.68 -2.72 9.33
CA THR A 98 -8.34 -3.78 8.38
C THR A 98 -8.90 -5.12 8.88
N LEU A 99 -9.82 -5.72 8.16
CA LEU A 99 -10.37 -7.04 8.46
C LEU A 99 -9.49 -8.13 7.87
N GLU A 100 -9.28 -8.08 6.56
CA GLU A 100 -8.55 -9.08 5.81
C GLU A 100 -7.67 -8.44 4.73
N VAL A 101 -6.57 -9.11 4.39
CA VAL A 101 -5.74 -8.79 3.24
C VAL A 101 -5.40 -10.06 2.47
N TRP A 102 -5.31 -9.96 1.13
CA TRP A 102 -4.85 -11.03 0.25
C TRP A 102 -4.12 -10.45 -0.96
N GLY A 103 -3.21 -11.21 -1.55
CA GLY A 103 -2.42 -10.76 -2.68
C GLY A 103 -0.99 -11.30 -2.68
N ASP A 104 -0.10 -10.55 -3.29
CA ASP A 104 1.31 -10.91 -3.47
C ASP A 104 2.24 -9.71 -3.23
N ALA A 105 3.54 -9.87 -3.49
CA ALA A 105 4.57 -8.84 -3.29
C ALA A 105 4.36 -7.57 -4.14
N SER A 106 3.53 -7.60 -5.16
CA SER A 106 3.27 -6.48 -6.06
C SER A 106 1.95 -5.78 -5.79
N THR A 107 0.94 -6.54 -5.34
CA THR A 107 -0.43 -6.07 -5.19
C THR A 107 -1.10 -6.76 -4.02
N ILE A 108 -1.71 -5.98 -3.12
CA ILE A 108 -2.54 -6.46 -2.02
C ILE A 108 -3.93 -5.86 -2.18
N THR A 109 -4.94 -6.68 -1.94
CA THR A 109 -6.31 -6.23 -1.71
C THR A 109 -6.57 -6.26 -0.21
N GLU A 110 -7.15 -5.18 0.30
CA GLU A 110 -7.58 -5.04 1.69
C GLU A 110 -9.09 -4.89 1.76
N GLU A 111 -9.72 -5.61 2.67
CA GLU A 111 -11.07 -5.38 3.13
C GLU A 111 -11.04 -4.74 4.51
N GLY A 112 -11.88 -3.72 4.74
CA GLY A 112 -11.94 -3.06 6.03
C GLY A 112 -13.21 -2.29 6.30
N LEU A 113 -13.28 -1.75 7.51
CA LEU A 113 -14.34 -0.86 7.98
C LEU A 113 -13.76 0.54 8.22
N TYR A 114 -14.54 1.56 7.95
CA TYR A 114 -14.17 2.93 8.26
C TYR A 114 -15.22 3.64 9.09
N GLU A 115 -14.78 4.60 9.90
CA GLU A 115 -15.61 5.61 10.53
C GLU A 115 -14.93 6.96 10.41
N LEU A 116 -15.66 7.94 9.86
CA LEU A 116 -15.23 9.33 9.69
C LEU A 116 -15.97 10.21 10.69
N LYS A 117 -15.24 11.09 11.37
CA LYS A 117 -15.81 12.05 12.32
C LYS A 117 -15.35 13.47 12.02
N SER A 118 -16.16 14.43 12.45
CA SER A 118 -15.77 15.83 12.52
C SER A 118 -14.87 16.10 13.73
N ASN A 119 -14.26 17.28 13.76
CA ASN A 119 -13.52 17.80 14.90
C ASN A 119 -14.37 17.97 16.17
N THR A 120 -15.70 17.92 16.07
CA THR A 120 -16.65 17.94 17.21
C THR A 120 -17.08 16.52 17.63
N GLY A 121 -16.57 15.47 16.96
CA GLY A 121 -16.91 14.08 17.23
C GLY A 121 -18.20 13.58 16.55
N ALA A 122 -18.86 14.40 15.72
CA ALA A 122 -20.02 13.94 14.96
C ALA A 122 -19.62 12.96 13.87
N VAL A 123 -20.33 11.83 13.73
CA VAL A 123 -20.10 10.85 12.67
C VAL A 123 -20.54 11.44 11.33
N LEU A 124 -19.58 11.59 10.42
CA LEU A 124 -19.78 12.10 9.06
C LEU A 124 -19.93 10.97 8.03
N GLY A 125 -19.32 9.82 8.30
CA GLY A 125 -19.38 8.63 7.44
C GLY A 125 -19.04 7.38 8.23
N LYS A 126 -19.64 6.26 7.82
CA LYS A 126 -19.35 4.93 8.37
C LYS A 126 -19.68 3.89 7.32
N GLY A 127 -18.84 2.87 7.21
CA GLY A 127 -19.10 1.80 6.26
C GLY A 127 -17.94 0.83 6.13
N LYS A 128 -17.85 0.26 4.95
CA LYS A 128 -16.85 -0.73 4.57
C LYS A 128 -16.14 -0.29 3.30
N TYR A 129 -14.93 -0.81 3.12
CA TYR A 129 -14.12 -0.49 1.94
C TYR A 129 -13.37 -1.70 1.40
N ILE A 130 -13.01 -1.61 0.15
CA ILE A 130 -12.00 -2.44 -0.51
C ILE A 130 -10.95 -1.52 -1.09
N VAL A 131 -9.70 -1.75 -0.74
CA VAL A 131 -8.54 -1.03 -1.26
C VAL A 131 -7.61 -1.99 -1.97
N ILE A 132 -7.17 -1.62 -3.17
CA ILE A 132 -6.09 -2.30 -3.88
C ILE A 132 -4.83 -1.46 -3.70
N TRP A 133 -3.85 -2.04 -3.02
CA TRP A 133 -2.53 -1.48 -2.80
C TRP A 133 -1.55 -1.95 -3.87
N LYS A 134 -0.61 -1.10 -4.26
CA LYS A 134 0.54 -1.46 -5.11
C LYS A 134 1.84 -1.18 -4.38
N SER A 135 2.76 -2.11 -4.48
CA SER A 135 4.14 -1.92 -4.01
C SER A 135 4.93 -1.11 -5.03
N ILE A 136 5.28 0.11 -4.67
CA ILE A 136 6.09 1.02 -5.50
C ILE A 136 7.36 1.39 -4.72
N ASN A 137 8.52 0.98 -5.20
CA ASN A 137 9.81 1.23 -4.54
C ASN A 137 9.83 0.77 -3.07
N GLY A 138 9.22 -0.38 -2.78
CA GLY A 138 9.13 -0.96 -1.43
C GLY A 138 8.15 -0.27 -0.49
N LYS A 139 7.23 0.55 -1.01
CA LYS A 139 6.16 1.18 -0.23
C LYS A 139 4.80 0.78 -0.81
N TRP A 140 3.85 0.48 0.06
CA TRP A 140 2.47 0.26 -0.33
C TRP A 140 1.77 1.59 -0.53
N LEU A 141 1.22 1.81 -1.74
CA LEU A 141 0.42 2.97 -2.10
C LEU A 141 -0.95 2.52 -2.58
N ILE A 142 -1.98 3.27 -2.20
CA ILE A 142 -3.36 3.03 -2.61
C ILE A 142 -3.49 3.26 -4.12
N HIS A 143 -3.96 2.23 -4.84
CA HIS A 143 -4.17 2.30 -6.28
C HIS A 143 -5.64 2.38 -6.66
N ARG A 144 -6.49 1.61 -5.97
CA ARG A 144 -7.94 1.67 -6.09
C ARG A 144 -8.52 1.69 -4.70
N ASP A 145 -9.45 2.58 -4.47
CA ASP A 145 -10.10 2.79 -3.20
C ASP A 145 -11.60 2.94 -3.46
N ILE A 146 -12.37 2.00 -2.96
CA ILE A 146 -13.83 2.02 -3.07
C ILE A 146 -14.45 1.84 -1.70
N SER A 147 -15.37 2.72 -1.37
CA SER A 147 -16.13 2.64 -0.13
C SER A 147 -17.63 2.55 -0.37
N ASN A 148 -18.30 2.04 0.64
CA ASN A 148 -19.75 1.92 0.65
C ASN A 148 -20.27 2.31 2.02
N SER A 149 -21.24 3.22 2.07
CA SER A 149 -21.82 3.73 3.31
C SER A 149 -22.80 2.74 3.94
N ASP A 150 -22.75 2.64 5.28
CA ASP A 150 -23.75 1.95 6.10
C ASP A 150 -24.78 2.92 6.68
N LEU A 151 -24.60 4.24 6.44
CA LEU A 151 -25.57 5.24 6.86
C LEU A 151 -26.75 5.29 5.87
N PRO A 152 -27.95 5.60 6.35
CA PRO A 152 -29.10 5.78 5.47
C PRO A 152 -28.82 6.87 4.43
N ALA A 153 -29.32 6.67 3.22
CA ALA A 153 -29.28 7.74 2.21
C ALA A 153 -30.03 8.99 2.73
N THR A 154 -29.35 10.12 2.73
CA THR A 154 -30.02 11.41 3.01
C THR A 154 -30.99 11.71 1.87
N LYS A 155 -32.26 11.95 2.22
CA LYS A 155 -33.32 12.34 1.26
C LYS A 155 -33.08 13.75 0.74
#